data_9143b2e4866bc6aaef7cb9a48ea0364e
#
_entry.id   9143b2e4866bc6aaef7cb9a48ea0364e
#
_cell.length_a   1.000
_cell.length_b   1.000
_cell.length_c   1.000
_cell.angle_alpha   90.00
_cell.angle_beta   90.00
_cell.angle_gamma   90.00
#
_symmetry.space_group_name_H-M   'P 1'
#
loop_
_entity.id
_entity.type
_entity.pdbx_description
1 polymer ?
#
loop_
_entity_poly.entity_id
_entity_poly.type
_entity_poly.pdbx_seq_one_letter_code
_entity_poly.pdbx_strand_id
1 'polypeptide(L)'
;MSAIEILDLSNNRLSGTVINTTFSIGNQLIIIKLDGNKLEGKVPPSLINCEYLEFLDLSNNELNDTFPKWLGGLPHLQILKLTSNKFYGPIRTKNLFAQIRVIDLSSNGFSGVLPVSLFQNFQAMKIIGENSETREYVADIYSYYYTNSLIVTTKGLDHELPRVLTTQIIIDLSRNRFEGCIPSIIGDLVGLRTLNLSHNVLEGHIPESLQHLSVLESLDLSSNKLGGEISQQLVSLTSLEVLNLSHNHLFGCIPKGNQFNTFENNSYQGNDGLRGLPPSRDCGRDDRVPQETIPVELDQEEEDSPLISWQGVLMGYGCGLVIGVSVIYIMWSTQYPAWFSRIHAY
;
A
#
# COMPACT_ATOMS: atom_id res chain seq x y z
N MET A 1 -13.44 40.02 10.00
CA MET A 1 -12.33 39.52 9.19
C MET A 1 -12.55 38.03 9.08
N SER A 2 -12.66 37.46 7.86
CA SER A 2 -12.68 35.99 7.68
C SER A 2 -11.31 35.44 8.09
N ALA A 3 -11.30 34.47 8.97
CA ALA A 3 -10.07 33.79 9.35
C ALA A 3 -9.59 32.95 8.16
N ILE A 4 -8.26 32.79 8.02
CA ILE A 4 -7.68 31.89 7.02
C ILE A 4 -7.79 30.47 7.55
N GLU A 5 -8.47 29.59 6.81
CA GLU A 5 -8.67 28.18 7.15
C GLU A 5 -7.74 27.27 6.35
N ILE A 6 -7.33 27.71 5.17
CA ILE A 6 -6.47 26.96 4.25
C ILE A 6 -5.21 27.75 3.95
N LEU A 7 -4.05 27.14 4.15
CA LEU A 7 -2.75 27.61 3.72
C LEU A 7 -2.15 26.58 2.76
N ASP A 8 -2.32 26.82 1.47
CA ASP A 8 -1.72 25.98 0.43
C ASP A 8 -0.66 26.77 -0.33
N LEU A 9 0.59 26.39 -0.13
CA LEU A 9 1.78 26.91 -0.79
C LEU A 9 2.56 25.77 -1.47
N SER A 10 1.89 24.68 -1.77
CA SER A 10 2.49 23.50 -2.37
C SER A 10 3.09 23.78 -3.75
N ASN A 11 4.07 22.97 -4.14
CA ASN A 11 4.71 22.98 -5.46
C ASN A 11 5.25 24.36 -5.90
N ASN A 12 5.96 25.03 -4.99
CA ASN A 12 6.64 26.29 -5.23
C ASN A 12 8.16 26.13 -5.10
N ARG A 13 8.87 27.24 -4.98
CA ARG A 13 10.34 27.29 -4.77
C ARG A 13 10.69 27.93 -3.44
N LEU A 14 9.81 27.78 -2.44
CA LEU A 14 10.05 28.32 -1.11
C LEU A 14 11.26 27.63 -0.50
N SER A 15 12.18 28.39 0.06
CA SER A 15 13.41 27.90 0.66
C SER A 15 13.68 28.54 2.02
N GLY A 16 14.62 27.97 2.76
CA GLY A 16 14.95 28.39 4.11
C GLY A 16 14.05 27.73 5.16
N THR A 17 14.16 28.24 6.38
CA THR A 17 13.47 27.65 7.54
C THR A 17 12.10 28.25 7.77
N VAL A 18 11.13 27.42 8.14
CA VAL A 18 9.84 27.90 8.62
C VAL A 18 10.03 28.49 10.02
N ILE A 19 9.80 29.80 10.15
CA ILE A 19 10.08 30.52 11.39
C ILE A 19 9.11 30.07 12.49
N ASN A 20 9.62 29.84 13.70
CA ASN A 20 8.82 29.35 14.82
C ASN A 20 7.67 30.29 15.25
N THR A 21 7.69 31.56 14.87
CA THR A 21 6.62 32.53 15.15
C THR A 21 5.53 32.60 14.09
N THR A 22 5.60 31.77 13.06
CA THR A 22 4.66 31.79 11.91
C THR A 22 3.23 31.50 12.34
N PHE A 23 3.04 30.55 13.27
CA PHE A 23 1.71 30.12 13.68
C PHE A 23 1.36 30.69 15.05
N SER A 24 0.50 31.71 15.07
CA SER A 24 0.04 32.35 16.29
C SER A 24 -1.12 31.59 16.95
N ILE A 25 -1.27 31.79 18.26
CA ILE A 25 -2.41 31.25 19.00
C ILE A 25 -3.71 31.85 18.45
N GLY A 26 -4.75 31.00 18.35
CA GLY A 26 -6.08 31.40 17.90
C GLY A 26 -6.24 31.49 16.38
N ASN A 27 -5.26 31.00 15.60
CA ASN A 27 -5.46 30.82 14.16
C ASN A 27 -6.55 29.76 13.89
N GLN A 28 -7.18 29.83 12.72
CA GLN A 28 -8.29 28.95 12.32
C GLN A 28 -7.87 27.99 11.21
N LEU A 29 -6.56 27.69 11.09
CA LEU A 29 -6.05 26.84 10.02
C LEU A 29 -6.51 25.38 10.22
N ILE A 30 -7.16 24.85 9.21
CA ILE A 30 -7.63 23.46 9.10
C ILE A 30 -6.70 22.67 8.19
N ILE A 31 -6.18 23.31 7.13
CA ILE A 31 -5.32 22.70 6.13
C ILE A 31 -4.03 23.50 6.00
N ILE A 32 -2.88 22.80 6.08
CA ILE A 32 -1.56 23.37 5.77
C ILE A 32 -0.89 22.43 4.78
N LYS A 33 -0.62 22.93 3.57
CA LYS A 33 0.14 22.25 2.52
C LYS A 33 1.34 23.09 2.14
N LEU A 34 2.53 22.57 2.43
CA LEU A 34 3.83 23.17 2.09
C LEU A 34 4.70 22.21 1.27
N ASP A 35 4.08 21.17 0.76
CA ASP A 35 4.77 20.11 0.00
C ASP A 35 5.37 20.61 -1.30
N GLY A 36 6.38 19.88 -1.81
CA GLY A 36 7.01 20.21 -3.09
C GLY A 36 7.77 21.54 -3.10
N ASN A 37 8.48 21.86 -2.01
CA ASN A 37 9.29 23.07 -1.86
C ASN A 37 10.77 22.74 -1.54
N LYS A 38 11.53 23.71 -1.09
CA LYS A 38 12.92 23.58 -0.62
C LYS A 38 13.07 24.05 0.82
N LEU A 39 12.04 23.79 1.64
CA LEU A 39 12.05 24.16 3.04
C LEU A 39 13.04 23.28 3.81
N GLU A 40 13.84 23.90 4.67
CA GLU A 40 14.89 23.24 5.43
C GLU A 40 14.75 23.46 6.95
N GLY A 41 15.62 22.80 7.72
CA GLY A 41 15.65 22.95 9.16
C GLY A 41 14.57 22.10 9.85
N LYS A 42 14.10 22.58 11.00
CA LYS A 42 13.17 21.83 11.86
C LYS A 42 11.72 22.20 11.60
N VAL A 43 10.83 21.27 11.89
CA VAL A 43 9.38 21.55 11.94
C VAL A 43 9.11 22.54 13.09
N PRO A 44 8.47 23.70 12.83
CA PRO A 44 8.30 24.73 13.85
C PRO A 44 7.31 24.28 14.94
N PRO A 45 7.72 24.26 16.21
CA PRO A 45 6.82 23.87 17.31
C PRO A 45 5.56 24.73 17.41
N SER A 46 5.56 25.94 16.86
CA SER A 46 4.36 26.81 16.85
C SER A 46 3.17 26.21 16.08
N LEU A 47 3.37 25.18 15.26
CA LEU A 47 2.25 24.44 14.65
C LEU A 47 1.28 23.86 15.67
N ILE A 48 1.71 23.63 16.92
CA ILE A 48 0.82 23.18 18.02
C ILE A 48 -0.31 24.18 18.30
N ASN A 49 -0.14 25.45 17.92
CA ASN A 49 -1.16 26.48 18.08
C ASN A 49 -2.28 26.40 17.03
N CYS A 50 -2.16 25.51 16.03
CA CYS A 50 -3.19 25.28 15.02
C CYS A 50 -4.17 24.23 15.54
N GLU A 51 -4.96 24.56 16.56
CA GLU A 51 -5.83 23.63 17.26
C GLU A 51 -6.87 22.96 16.35
N TYR A 52 -7.28 23.62 15.26
CA TYR A 52 -8.26 23.10 14.29
C TYR A 52 -7.61 22.31 13.13
N LEU A 53 -6.28 22.13 13.16
CA LEU A 53 -5.57 21.50 12.04
C LEU A 53 -5.97 20.04 11.88
N GLU A 54 -6.52 19.70 10.70
CA GLU A 54 -6.89 18.34 10.29
C GLU A 54 -5.91 17.75 9.27
N PHE A 55 -5.34 18.58 8.41
CA PHE A 55 -4.48 18.17 7.31
C PHE A 55 -3.15 18.91 7.34
N LEU A 56 -2.04 18.20 7.51
CA LEU A 56 -0.68 18.72 7.43
C LEU A 56 0.14 17.94 6.41
N ASP A 57 0.56 18.60 5.32
CA ASP A 57 1.46 18.05 4.32
C ASP A 57 2.74 18.90 4.22
N LEU A 58 3.88 18.31 4.61
CA LEU A 58 5.22 18.87 4.54
C LEU A 58 6.12 18.05 3.59
N SER A 59 5.54 17.22 2.75
CA SER A 59 6.25 16.26 1.89
C SER A 59 7.17 16.95 0.88
N ASN A 60 8.14 16.21 0.35
CA ASN A 60 9.02 16.68 -0.73
C ASN A 60 9.69 18.02 -0.41
N ASN A 61 10.38 18.07 0.73
CA ASN A 61 11.16 19.20 1.20
C ASN A 61 12.57 18.77 1.66
N GLU A 62 13.31 19.65 2.27
CA GLU A 62 14.64 19.37 2.84
C GLU A 62 14.65 19.44 4.37
N LEU A 63 13.50 19.24 5.02
CA LEU A 63 13.35 19.29 6.47
C LEU A 63 14.22 18.24 7.14
N ASN A 64 14.97 18.65 8.16
CA ASN A 64 15.92 17.80 8.87
C ASN A 64 15.68 17.90 10.39
N ASP A 65 14.93 16.95 10.91
CA ASP A 65 14.52 16.89 12.33
C ASP A 65 14.29 15.45 12.77
N THR A 66 14.09 15.24 14.05
CA THR A 66 13.49 14.03 14.59
C THR A 66 11.97 14.08 14.44
N PHE A 67 11.31 12.95 14.66
CA PHE A 67 9.84 12.90 14.58
C PHE A 67 9.20 13.97 15.50
N PRO A 68 8.36 14.87 14.94
CA PRO A 68 7.76 15.97 15.69
C PRO A 68 6.61 15.47 16.60
N LYS A 69 6.97 14.74 17.65
CA LYS A 69 6.04 14.03 18.57
C LYS A 69 4.96 14.93 19.17
N TRP A 70 5.22 16.21 19.27
CA TRP A 70 4.28 17.21 19.83
C TRP A 70 3.06 17.43 18.94
N LEU A 71 3.14 17.12 17.62
CA LEU A 71 1.97 17.14 16.73
C LEU A 71 0.86 16.18 17.19
N GLY A 72 1.18 15.14 17.96
CA GLY A 72 0.18 14.25 18.54
C GLY A 72 -0.70 14.91 19.61
N GLY A 73 -0.39 16.14 20.01
CA GLY A 73 -1.23 16.98 20.86
C GLY A 73 -2.30 17.75 20.10
N LEU A 74 -2.27 17.75 18.75
CA LEU A 74 -3.31 18.37 17.93
C LEU A 74 -4.58 17.52 17.95
N PRO A 75 -5.71 18.03 18.46
CA PRO A 75 -6.88 17.22 18.75
C PRO A 75 -7.62 16.75 17.49
N HIS A 76 -7.48 17.47 16.38
CA HIS A 76 -8.22 17.23 15.14
C HIS A 76 -7.36 16.70 14.01
N LEU A 77 -6.04 16.49 14.20
CA LEU A 77 -5.13 16.07 13.13
C LEU A 77 -5.49 14.66 12.62
N GLN A 78 -5.91 14.59 11.37
CA GLN A 78 -6.33 13.37 10.69
C GLN A 78 -5.33 12.91 9.63
N ILE A 79 -4.64 13.84 8.96
CA ILE A 79 -3.65 13.55 7.92
C ILE A 79 -2.33 14.20 8.27
N LEU A 80 -1.28 13.38 8.35
CA LEU A 80 0.10 13.81 8.53
C LEU A 80 0.99 13.20 7.46
N LYS A 81 1.56 14.04 6.60
CA LYS A 81 2.52 13.66 5.59
C LYS A 81 3.85 14.38 5.78
N LEU A 82 4.91 13.58 5.92
CA LEU A 82 6.30 14.05 6.03
C LEU A 82 7.20 13.39 4.97
N THR A 83 6.60 12.79 3.95
CA THR A 83 7.26 11.98 2.91
C THR A 83 8.40 12.74 2.24
N SER A 84 9.47 12.02 1.87
CA SER A 84 10.59 12.58 1.09
C SER A 84 11.19 13.84 1.73
N ASN A 85 11.73 13.66 2.91
CA ASN A 85 12.48 14.67 3.68
C ASN A 85 13.77 14.06 4.25
N LYS A 86 14.41 14.75 5.17
CA LYS A 86 15.62 14.30 5.86
C LYS A 86 15.36 14.02 7.34
N PHE A 87 14.15 13.58 7.71
CA PHE A 87 13.86 13.19 9.09
C PHE A 87 14.67 11.96 9.50
N TYR A 88 15.05 11.86 10.78
CA TYR A 88 15.93 10.80 11.26
C TYR A 88 15.62 10.36 12.68
N GLY A 89 16.26 9.25 13.07
CA GLY A 89 16.21 8.69 14.43
C GLY A 89 14.93 7.95 14.74
N PRO A 90 14.80 7.45 15.98
CA PRO A 90 13.67 6.63 16.38
C PRO A 90 12.42 7.47 16.65
N ILE A 91 11.26 6.93 16.31
CA ILE A 91 9.97 7.52 16.65
C ILE A 91 9.62 7.13 18.08
N ARG A 92 9.76 8.08 19.00
CA ARG A 92 9.43 7.91 20.42
C ARG A 92 8.37 8.93 20.81
N THR A 93 7.13 8.49 20.97
CA THR A 93 6.03 9.36 21.37
C THR A 93 5.12 8.66 22.37
N LYS A 94 4.64 9.44 23.35
CA LYS A 94 3.54 9.07 24.23
C LYS A 94 2.27 9.86 23.88
N ASN A 95 2.34 10.72 22.87
CA ASN A 95 1.25 11.60 22.47
C ASN A 95 0.23 10.82 21.62
N LEU A 96 -1.01 11.27 21.66
CA LEU A 96 -2.14 10.42 21.31
C LEU A 96 -2.33 10.20 19.81
N PHE A 97 -2.18 11.16 18.91
CA PHE A 97 -2.55 11.01 17.49
C PHE A 97 -3.90 10.27 17.30
N ALA A 98 -4.86 10.53 18.20
CA ALA A 98 -6.06 9.70 18.30
C ALA A 98 -6.94 9.74 17.04
N GLN A 99 -6.98 10.87 16.35
CA GLN A 99 -7.81 11.09 15.17
C GLN A 99 -7.08 10.79 13.86
N ILE A 100 -5.81 10.39 13.91
CA ILE A 100 -5.03 10.16 12.69
C ILE A 100 -5.64 9.02 11.86
N ARG A 101 -5.81 9.27 10.58
CA ARG A 101 -6.33 8.34 9.55
C ARG A 101 -5.29 8.04 8.48
N VAL A 102 -4.50 9.06 8.13
CA VAL A 102 -3.39 8.91 7.18
C VAL A 102 -2.10 9.39 7.83
N ILE A 103 -1.13 8.50 7.91
CA ILE A 103 0.24 8.83 8.30
C ILE A 103 1.21 8.31 7.23
N ASP A 104 1.92 9.22 6.59
CA ASP A 104 2.92 8.92 5.58
C ASP A 104 4.25 9.56 5.97
N LEU A 105 5.19 8.72 6.41
CA LEU A 105 6.54 9.08 6.81
C LEU A 105 7.58 8.49 5.85
N SER A 106 7.16 8.05 4.68
CA SER A 106 7.99 7.33 3.73
C SER A 106 9.17 8.15 3.21
N SER A 107 10.18 7.48 2.69
CA SER A 107 11.36 8.12 2.08
C SER A 107 12.05 9.13 3.02
N ASN A 108 12.44 8.65 4.20
CA ASN A 108 13.17 9.41 5.23
C ASN A 108 14.32 8.57 5.82
N GLY A 109 14.91 9.02 6.90
CA GLY A 109 15.96 8.33 7.65
C GLY A 109 15.50 7.86 9.03
N PHE A 110 14.21 7.66 9.28
CA PHE A 110 13.72 7.14 10.55
C PHE A 110 14.32 5.74 10.82
N SER A 111 14.61 5.44 12.07
CA SER A 111 15.35 4.23 12.45
C SER A 111 14.85 3.66 13.78
N GLY A 112 15.43 2.52 14.18
CA GLY A 112 15.03 1.77 15.38
C GLY A 112 13.77 0.95 15.16
N VAL A 113 13.21 0.42 16.24
CA VAL A 113 12.03 -0.46 16.15
C VAL A 113 10.76 0.32 15.85
N LEU A 114 9.82 -0.34 15.18
CA LEU A 114 8.50 0.24 14.91
C LEU A 114 7.80 0.63 16.22
N PRO A 115 7.24 1.85 16.32
CA PRO A 115 6.79 2.43 17.57
C PRO A 115 5.44 1.87 18.03
N VAL A 116 5.46 0.84 18.88
CA VAL A 116 4.25 0.22 19.46
C VAL A 116 3.32 1.26 20.10
N SER A 117 3.91 2.20 20.87
CA SER A 117 3.11 3.24 21.53
C SER A 117 2.36 4.17 20.56
N LEU A 118 2.87 4.35 19.35
CA LEU A 118 2.20 5.13 18.32
C LEU A 118 0.95 4.38 17.82
N PHE A 119 1.11 3.11 17.46
CA PHE A 119 0.00 2.27 16.97
C PHE A 119 -1.09 2.07 18.04
N GLN A 120 -0.71 1.92 19.30
CA GLN A 120 -1.67 1.82 20.42
C GLN A 120 -2.60 3.01 20.49
N ASN A 121 -2.14 4.19 20.09
CA ASN A 121 -2.85 5.45 20.22
C ASN A 121 -3.74 5.82 19.01
N PHE A 122 -3.62 5.14 17.89
CA PHE A 122 -4.41 5.38 16.68
C PHE A 122 -5.87 4.94 16.83
N GLN A 123 -6.67 5.69 17.60
CA GLN A 123 -8.04 5.27 17.90
C GLN A 123 -8.96 5.28 16.68
N ALA A 124 -8.83 6.28 15.79
CA ALA A 124 -9.63 6.36 14.56
C ALA A 124 -9.36 5.19 13.58
N MET A 125 -8.18 4.55 13.67
CA MET A 125 -7.84 3.40 12.84
C MET A 125 -8.38 2.06 13.39
N LYS A 126 -8.86 2.04 14.64
CA LYS A 126 -9.44 0.85 15.31
C LYS A 126 -10.91 0.66 15.03
N ILE A 127 -11.49 1.50 14.21
CA ILE A 127 -12.92 1.49 13.90
C ILE A 127 -13.08 1.27 12.40
N ILE A 128 -13.84 0.25 12.02
CA ILE A 128 -14.31 0.11 10.64
C ILE A 128 -15.43 1.12 10.48
N GLY A 129 -15.21 2.16 9.67
CA GLY A 129 -16.24 3.15 9.38
C GLY A 129 -17.47 2.47 8.80
N GLU A 130 -18.63 2.70 9.39
CA GLU A 130 -19.89 2.25 8.81
C GLU A 130 -20.06 2.92 7.44
N ASN A 131 -20.64 2.17 6.49
CA ASN A 131 -21.11 2.74 5.23
C ASN A 131 -22.28 3.68 5.53
N SER A 132 -21.97 4.89 5.99
CA SER A 132 -22.98 5.94 6.10
C SER A 132 -23.50 6.25 4.69
N GLU A 133 -24.79 6.46 4.52
CA GLU A 133 -25.40 6.85 3.24
C GLU A 133 -24.78 8.15 2.69
N THR A 134 -24.11 8.92 3.55
CA THR A 134 -23.38 10.14 3.21
C THR A 134 -21.87 9.90 3.29
N ARG A 135 -21.17 10.14 2.18
CA ARG A 135 -19.71 10.11 2.15
C ARG A 135 -19.15 11.29 2.93
N GLU A 136 -18.41 11.00 3.98
CA GLU A 136 -17.70 12.01 4.76
C GLU A 136 -16.25 12.14 4.26
N TYR A 137 -15.77 13.36 4.17
CA TYR A 137 -14.40 13.66 3.73
C TYR A 137 -13.62 14.36 4.84
N VAL A 138 -12.31 14.09 4.88
CA VAL A 138 -11.38 14.78 5.79
C VAL A 138 -11.27 16.24 5.38
N ALA A 139 -11.26 17.14 6.34
CA ALA A 139 -11.14 18.58 6.13
C ALA A 139 -12.16 19.10 5.08
N ASP A 140 -13.40 18.64 5.18
CA ASP A 140 -14.49 19.04 4.29
C ASP A 140 -14.92 20.47 4.60
N ILE A 141 -14.09 21.41 4.15
CA ILE A 141 -14.42 22.82 4.18
C ILE A 141 -15.43 23.03 3.04
N TYR A 142 -16.57 23.67 3.32
CA TYR A 142 -17.65 23.98 2.37
C TYR A 142 -17.20 24.88 1.21
N SER A 143 -16.09 24.52 0.59
CA SER A 143 -15.53 25.24 -0.55
C SER A 143 -15.77 24.46 -1.82
N TYR A 144 -16.68 24.92 -2.67
CA TYR A 144 -16.87 24.44 -4.03
C TYR A 144 -15.61 24.59 -4.91
N TYR A 145 -14.59 25.30 -4.44
CA TYR A 145 -13.41 25.72 -5.23
C TYR A 145 -12.11 25.07 -4.79
N TYR A 146 -12.06 24.35 -3.67
CA TYR A 146 -10.84 23.72 -3.19
C TYR A 146 -11.04 22.22 -2.96
N THR A 147 -10.21 21.42 -3.59
CA THR A 147 -10.19 19.97 -3.40
C THR A 147 -8.91 19.58 -2.67
N ASN A 148 -9.07 18.86 -1.56
CA ASN A 148 -7.96 18.33 -0.77
C ASN A 148 -7.43 17.06 -1.44
N SER A 149 -6.62 17.19 -2.50
CA SER A 149 -6.03 16.01 -3.10
C SER A 149 -4.93 15.43 -2.21
N LEU A 150 -4.89 14.10 -2.16
CA LEU A 150 -3.87 13.31 -1.49
C LEU A 150 -3.25 12.36 -2.50
N ILE A 151 -1.93 12.40 -2.65
CA ILE A 151 -1.20 11.40 -3.43
C ILE A 151 -0.86 10.24 -2.50
N VAL A 152 -1.28 9.03 -2.88
CA VAL A 152 -0.99 7.78 -2.17
C VAL A 152 -0.23 6.85 -3.11
N THR A 153 0.89 6.32 -2.65
CA THR A 153 1.67 5.35 -3.43
C THR A 153 1.21 3.93 -3.12
N THR A 154 0.64 3.24 -4.12
CA THR A 154 0.30 1.82 -4.04
C THR A 154 0.87 1.07 -5.23
N LYS A 155 1.43 -0.12 -5.03
CA LYS A 155 2.16 -0.90 -6.08
C LYS A 155 3.27 -0.09 -6.77
N GLY A 156 3.91 0.85 -6.08
CA GLY A 156 4.90 1.73 -6.68
C GLY A 156 4.35 2.76 -7.68
N LEU A 157 3.03 2.92 -7.75
CA LEU A 157 2.35 3.93 -8.54
C LEU A 157 1.69 4.96 -7.63
N ASP A 158 1.82 6.22 -8.00
CA ASP A 158 1.17 7.32 -7.32
C ASP A 158 -0.27 7.48 -7.82
N HIS A 159 -1.21 7.41 -6.90
CA HIS A 159 -2.62 7.64 -7.16
C HIS A 159 -3.04 8.95 -6.49
N GLU A 160 -3.55 9.87 -7.27
CA GLU A 160 -4.12 11.09 -6.73
C GLU A 160 -5.57 10.87 -6.33
N LEU A 161 -5.84 11.02 -5.03
CA LEU A 161 -7.20 11.03 -4.48
C LEU A 161 -7.67 12.48 -4.41
N PRO A 162 -8.61 12.91 -5.25
CA PRO A 162 -9.01 14.32 -5.30
C PRO A 162 -9.69 14.80 -4.03
N ARG A 163 -10.25 13.89 -3.23
CA ARG A 163 -10.80 14.14 -1.88
C ARG A 163 -10.55 12.89 -1.03
N VAL A 164 -10.15 13.09 0.22
CA VAL A 164 -9.84 11.99 1.12
C VAL A 164 -11.08 11.61 1.94
N LEU A 165 -11.57 10.39 1.73
CA LEU A 165 -12.67 9.85 2.53
C LEU A 165 -12.21 9.60 3.97
N THR A 166 -13.08 9.82 4.95
CA THR A 166 -12.79 9.48 6.35
C THR A 166 -12.57 7.99 6.58
N THR A 167 -13.04 7.16 5.66
CA THR A 167 -12.79 5.70 5.63
C THR A 167 -11.44 5.33 5.02
N GLN A 168 -10.71 6.26 4.42
CA GLN A 168 -9.39 6.02 3.85
C GLN A 168 -8.34 6.04 4.96
N ILE A 169 -7.93 4.87 5.42
CA ILE A 169 -6.98 4.70 6.53
C ILE A 169 -5.69 4.11 6.00
N ILE A 170 -4.59 4.86 6.14
CA ILE A 170 -3.31 4.57 5.49
C ILE A 170 -2.16 4.73 6.48
N ILE A 171 -1.26 3.74 6.50
CA ILE A 171 0.07 3.82 7.13
C ILE A 171 1.12 3.54 6.06
N ASP A 172 1.95 4.53 5.77
CA ASP A 172 3.14 4.37 4.93
C ASP A 172 4.40 4.78 5.71
N LEU A 173 5.23 3.79 6.02
CA LEU A 173 6.53 3.94 6.68
C LEU A 173 7.66 3.42 5.78
N SER A 174 7.40 3.25 4.49
CA SER A 174 8.34 2.67 3.55
C SER A 174 9.61 3.53 3.35
N ARG A 175 10.65 2.91 2.78
CA ARG A 175 11.90 3.60 2.44
C ARG A 175 12.48 4.38 3.63
N ASN A 176 12.66 3.67 4.74
CA ASN A 176 13.26 4.14 5.97
C ASN A 176 14.33 3.15 6.46
N ARG A 177 14.71 3.22 7.73
CA ARG A 177 15.69 2.33 8.35
C ARG A 177 15.11 1.66 9.60
N PHE A 178 13.80 1.36 9.60
CA PHE A 178 13.18 0.64 10.71
C PHE A 178 13.71 -0.79 10.77
N GLU A 179 13.92 -1.27 12.00
CA GLU A 179 14.50 -2.58 12.30
C GLU A 179 13.65 -3.37 13.29
N GLY A 180 14.03 -4.63 13.55
CA GLY A 180 13.30 -5.51 14.45
C GLY A 180 11.99 -6.02 13.85
N CYS A 181 11.12 -6.55 14.70
CA CYS A 181 9.91 -7.24 14.26
C CYS A 181 8.74 -6.27 13.99
N ILE A 182 7.84 -6.67 13.10
CA ILE A 182 6.55 -6.00 12.92
C ILE A 182 5.70 -6.26 14.18
N PRO A 183 5.24 -5.21 14.89
CA PRO A 183 4.48 -5.41 16.13
C PRO A 183 3.08 -5.99 15.86
N SER A 184 2.67 -6.98 16.64
CA SER A 184 1.34 -7.60 16.52
C SER A 184 0.18 -6.62 16.75
N ILE A 185 0.41 -5.54 17.48
CA ILE A 185 -0.58 -4.48 17.75
C ILE A 185 -1.12 -3.81 16.47
N ILE A 186 -0.40 -3.91 15.35
CA ILE A 186 -0.90 -3.39 14.06
C ILE A 186 -2.20 -4.09 13.66
N GLY A 187 -2.38 -5.37 14.03
CA GLY A 187 -3.60 -6.12 13.80
C GLY A 187 -4.85 -5.58 14.54
N ASP A 188 -4.67 -4.69 15.53
CA ASP A 188 -5.78 -4.03 16.22
C ASP A 188 -6.35 -2.82 15.42
N LEU A 189 -5.64 -2.40 14.39
CA LEU A 189 -6.03 -1.27 13.53
C LEU A 189 -7.02 -1.75 12.45
N VAL A 190 -8.14 -2.31 12.87
CA VAL A 190 -9.09 -3.05 12.01
C VAL A 190 -9.68 -2.23 10.86
N GLY A 191 -9.63 -0.90 10.94
CA GLY A 191 -10.04 0.01 9.86
C GLY A 191 -8.97 0.26 8.79
N LEU A 192 -7.75 -0.29 8.96
CA LEU A 192 -6.61 -0.05 8.07
C LEU A 192 -6.87 -0.62 6.67
N ARG A 193 -6.72 0.21 5.63
CA ARG A 193 -6.87 -0.17 4.23
C ARG A 193 -5.54 -0.32 3.50
N THR A 194 -4.53 0.46 3.88
CA THR A 194 -3.20 0.39 3.27
C THR A 194 -2.12 0.34 4.34
N LEU A 195 -1.27 -0.67 4.27
CA LEU A 195 -0.07 -0.82 5.08
C LEU A 195 1.14 -0.99 4.17
N ASN A 196 2.04 -0.01 4.19
CA ASN A 196 3.29 -0.06 3.46
C ASN A 196 4.48 0.07 4.43
N LEU A 197 5.22 -1.01 4.61
CA LEU A 197 6.45 -1.09 5.40
C LEU A 197 7.66 -1.47 4.54
N SER A 198 7.55 -1.38 3.22
CA SER A 198 8.58 -1.84 2.28
C SER A 198 9.88 -1.03 2.39
N HIS A 199 10.96 -1.62 1.89
CA HIS A 199 12.27 -0.97 1.88
C HIS A 199 12.73 -0.46 3.25
N ASN A 200 12.76 -1.38 4.22
CA ASN A 200 13.29 -1.20 5.57
C ASN A 200 14.28 -2.33 5.91
N VAL A 201 14.61 -2.51 7.15
CA VAL A 201 15.44 -3.63 7.63
C VAL A 201 14.70 -4.47 8.67
N LEU A 202 13.37 -4.56 8.51
CA LEU A 202 12.50 -5.34 9.40
C LEU A 202 12.80 -6.83 9.27
N GLU A 203 12.75 -7.54 10.40
CA GLU A 203 13.08 -8.96 10.53
C GLU A 203 12.02 -9.73 11.32
N GLY A 204 12.24 -11.04 11.49
CA GLY A 204 11.27 -11.90 12.18
C GLY A 204 10.11 -12.31 11.26
N HIS A 205 9.01 -12.72 11.86
CA HIS A 205 7.87 -13.28 11.14
C HIS A 205 6.81 -12.20 10.81
N ILE A 206 6.03 -12.43 9.77
CA ILE A 206 4.80 -11.66 9.52
C ILE A 206 3.81 -12.00 10.62
N PRO A 207 3.31 -11.02 11.41
CA PRO A 207 2.42 -11.29 12.52
C PRO A 207 1.09 -11.89 12.06
N GLU A 208 0.66 -12.97 12.68
CA GLU A 208 -0.66 -13.58 12.41
C GLU A 208 -1.82 -12.63 12.71
N SER A 209 -1.62 -11.68 13.63
CA SER A 209 -2.63 -10.67 13.97
C SER A 209 -3.08 -9.81 12.78
N LEU A 210 -2.27 -9.72 11.71
CA LEU A 210 -2.68 -9.02 10.50
C LEU A 210 -3.96 -9.62 9.87
N GLN A 211 -4.30 -10.88 10.17
CA GLN A 211 -5.56 -11.50 9.75
C GLN A 211 -6.82 -10.72 10.18
N HIS A 212 -6.72 -9.91 11.23
CA HIS A 212 -7.85 -9.12 11.74
C HIS A 212 -8.17 -7.88 10.89
N LEU A 213 -7.28 -7.51 9.98
CA LEU A 213 -7.44 -6.36 9.11
C LEU A 213 -8.39 -6.65 7.93
N SER A 214 -9.64 -6.96 8.22
CA SER A 214 -10.62 -7.47 7.25
C SER A 214 -10.90 -6.54 6.07
N VAL A 215 -10.64 -5.25 6.22
CA VAL A 215 -10.82 -4.23 5.18
C VAL A 215 -9.51 -3.81 4.51
N LEU A 216 -8.40 -4.52 4.77
CA LEU A 216 -7.10 -4.22 4.19
C LEU A 216 -7.11 -4.50 2.67
N GLU A 217 -6.84 -3.47 1.89
CA GLU A 217 -6.81 -3.48 0.43
C GLU A 217 -5.39 -3.62 -0.13
N SER A 218 -4.39 -3.05 0.56
CA SER A 218 -3.00 -3.07 0.11
C SER A 218 -2.03 -3.37 1.24
N LEU A 219 -1.18 -4.39 1.04
CA LEU A 219 -0.10 -4.79 1.95
C LEU A 219 1.22 -4.88 1.20
N ASP A 220 2.16 -3.98 1.50
CA ASP A 220 3.52 -4.03 0.97
C ASP A 220 4.55 -4.16 2.10
N LEU A 221 5.17 -5.33 2.19
CA LEU A 221 6.24 -5.66 3.12
C LEU A 221 7.56 -5.96 2.38
N SER A 222 7.65 -5.66 1.10
CA SER A 222 8.78 -6.01 0.24
C SER A 222 10.09 -5.36 0.67
N SER A 223 11.20 -5.96 0.22
CA SER A 223 12.55 -5.43 0.47
C SER A 223 12.84 -5.19 1.95
N ASN A 224 12.70 -6.26 2.73
CA ASN A 224 13.00 -6.35 4.16
C ASN A 224 13.83 -7.63 4.45
N LYS A 225 13.97 -8.00 5.70
CA LYS A 225 14.61 -9.25 6.15
C LYS A 225 13.63 -10.19 6.82
N LEU A 226 12.35 -10.10 6.48
CA LEU A 226 11.30 -10.93 7.06
C LEU A 226 11.52 -12.40 6.69
N GLY A 227 11.37 -13.29 7.67
CA GLY A 227 11.55 -14.73 7.52
C GLY A 227 10.34 -15.51 8.03
N GLY A 228 10.47 -16.83 8.02
CA GLY A 228 9.39 -17.72 8.44
C GLY A 228 8.41 -18.02 7.31
N GLU A 229 7.34 -18.72 7.66
CA GLU A 229 6.27 -19.09 6.73
C GLU A 229 5.22 -17.98 6.62
N ILE A 230 4.56 -17.93 5.48
CA ILE A 230 3.36 -17.08 5.31
C ILE A 230 2.21 -17.82 5.98
N SER A 231 1.65 -17.23 7.05
CA SER A 231 0.57 -17.88 7.80
C SER A 231 -0.69 -18.11 6.95
N GLN A 232 -1.29 -19.30 7.07
CA GLN A 232 -2.55 -19.64 6.41
C GLN A 232 -3.70 -18.69 6.84
N GLN A 233 -3.64 -18.11 8.04
CA GLN A 233 -4.64 -17.17 8.53
C GLN A 233 -4.73 -15.90 7.68
N LEU A 234 -3.65 -15.48 6.99
CA LEU A 234 -3.68 -14.29 6.13
C LEU A 234 -4.62 -14.44 4.91
N VAL A 235 -5.05 -15.68 4.59
CA VAL A 235 -6.04 -15.92 3.53
C VAL A 235 -7.42 -15.33 3.88
N SER A 236 -7.68 -15.01 5.15
CA SER A 236 -8.90 -14.33 5.58
C SER A 236 -8.99 -12.86 5.11
N LEU A 237 -7.89 -12.27 4.62
CA LEU A 237 -7.85 -10.92 4.07
C LEU A 237 -8.52 -10.87 2.69
N THR A 238 -9.83 -10.99 2.66
CA THR A 238 -10.61 -11.09 1.41
C THR A 238 -10.74 -9.78 0.64
N SER A 239 -10.48 -8.66 1.28
CA SER A 239 -10.46 -7.33 0.65
C SER A 239 -9.11 -6.99 -0.01
N LEU A 240 -8.08 -7.84 0.16
CA LEU A 240 -6.73 -7.55 -0.26
C LEU A 240 -6.59 -7.60 -1.79
N GLU A 241 -6.38 -6.45 -2.40
CA GLU A 241 -6.18 -6.30 -3.86
C GLU A 241 -4.70 -6.26 -4.24
N VAL A 242 -3.86 -5.78 -3.32
CA VAL A 242 -2.43 -5.58 -3.53
C VAL A 242 -1.64 -6.32 -2.47
N LEU A 243 -0.80 -7.27 -2.87
CA LEU A 243 0.14 -7.94 -2.00
C LEU A 243 1.55 -7.87 -2.59
N ASN A 244 2.50 -7.43 -1.79
CA ASN A 244 3.91 -7.47 -2.15
C ASN A 244 4.76 -7.94 -0.96
N LEU A 245 5.23 -9.17 -1.02
CA LEU A 245 6.13 -9.80 -0.05
C LEU A 245 7.52 -10.07 -0.64
N SER A 246 7.80 -9.54 -1.83
CA SER A 246 9.02 -9.80 -2.58
C SER A 246 10.28 -9.33 -1.82
N HIS A 247 11.43 -9.94 -2.17
CA HIS A 247 12.73 -9.57 -1.62
C HIS A 247 12.79 -9.61 -0.08
N ASN A 248 12.48 -10.78 0.48
CA ASN A 248 12.55 -11.12 1.89
C ASN A 248 13.26 -12.48 2.07
N HIS A 249 13.19 -13.09 3.24
CA HIS A 249 13.74 -14.42 3.54
C HIS A 249 12.63 -15.41 3.92
N LEU A 250 11.45 -15.24 3.31
CA LEU A 250 10.31 -16.11 3.56
C LEU A 250 10.54 -17.51 2.96
N PHE A 251 9.99 -18.53 3.62
CA PHE A 251 10.09 -19.91 3.17
C PHE A 251 8.77 -20.67 3.37
N GLY A 252 8.76 -21.94 2.99
CA GLY A 252 7.57 -22.78 3.07
C GLY A 252 6.62 -22.59 1.89
N CYS A 253 5.37 -23.01 2.07
CA CYS A 253 4.38 -22.96 1.02
C CYS A 253 3.58 -21.66 1.04
N ILE A 254 3.33 -21.09 -0.14
CA ILE A 254 2.38 -19.99 -0.26
C ILE A 254 0.99 -20.50 0.08
N PRO A 255 0.27 -19.86 1.02
CA PRO A 255 -1.08 -20.26 1.40
C PRO A 255 -2.04 -20.26 0.22
N LYS A 256 -2.91 -21.27 0.13
CA LYS A 256 -3.95 -21.35 -0.90
C LYS A 256 -5.25 -20.74 -0.38
N GLY A 257 -5.83 -19.82 -1.14
CA GLY A 257 -7.11 -19.21 -0.83
C GLY A 257 -7.57 -18.29 -1.95
N ASN A 258 -8.84 -17.91 -1.93
CA ASN A 258 -9.46 -17.18 -3.04
C ASN A 258 -8.63 -15.98 -3.48
N GLN A 259 -8.30 -15.09 -2.56
CA GLN A 259 -7.56 -13.86 -2.87
C GLN A 259 -6.09 -14.15 -3.16
N PHE A 260 -5.44 -15.04 -2.37
CA PHE A 260 -4.03 -15.36 -2.54
C PHE A 260 -3.70 -16.03 -3.89
N ASN A 261 -4.68 -16.72 -4.49
CA ASN A 261 -4.54 -17.33 -5.81
C ASN A 261 -4.53 -16.31 -6.97
N THR A 262 -4.89 -15.05 -6.71
CA THR A 262 -4.90 -13.99 -7.74
C THR A 262 -3.58 -13.26 -7.85
N PHE A 263 -2.69 -13.38 -6.84
CA PHE A 263 -1.41 -12.69 -6.85
C PHE A 263 -0.40 -13.40 -7.73
N GLU A 264 0.33 -12.61 -8.50
CA GLU A 264 1.33 -13.09 -9.44
C GLU A 264 2.68 -13.36 -8.75
N ASN A 265 3.60 -13.99 -9.48
CA ASN A 265 4.95 -14.32 -9.00
C ASN A 265 5.73 -13.09 -8.48
N ASN A 266 5.52 -11.92 -9.06
CA ASN A 266 6.17 -10.68 -8.65
C ASN A 266 5.87 -10.28 -7.19
N SER A 267 4.72 -10.70 -6.66
CA SER A 267 4.36 -10.48 -5.24
C SER A 267 5.27 -11.24 -4.27
N TYR A 268 5.96 -12.28 -4.73
CA TYR A 268 6.72 -13.21 -3.89
C TYR A 268 8.20 -13.36 -4.29
N GLN A 269 8.58 -12.83 -5.45
CA GLN A 269 9.94 -13.00 -5.99
C GLN A 269 11.04 -12.58 -5.00
N GLY A 270 12.24 -13.19 -5.12
CA GLY A 270 13.35 -12.87 -4.22
C GLY A 270 13.19 -13.44 -2.80
N ASN A 271 12.35 -14.49 -2.64
CA ASN A 271 12.26 -15.32 -1.45
C ASN A 271 12.63 -16.76 -1.86
N ASP A 272 13.90 -17.13 -1.74
CA ASP A 272 14.43 -18.40 -2.26
C ASP A 272 13.82 -19.64 -1.58
N GLY A 273 13.27 -19.49 -0.40
CA GLY A 273 12.65 -20.56 0.39
C GLY A 273 11.17 -20.81 0.10
N LEU A 274 10.49 -19.94 -0.66
CA LEU A 274 9.06 -20.10 -0.96
C LEU A 274 8.81 -21.15 -2.04
N ARG A 275 7.73 -21.91 -1.86
CA ARG A 275 7.24 -22.95 -2.78
C ARG A 275 5.78 -22.65 -3.15
N GLY A 276 5.30 -23.24 -4.26
CA GLY A 276 3.92 -23.02 -4.71
C GLY A 276 3.73 -21.71 -5.46
N LEU A 277 4.80 -21.16 -6.05
CA LEU A 277 4.72 -19.96 -6.89
C LEU A 277 3.85 -20.23 -8.13
N PRO A 278 2.96 -19.32 -8.48
CA PRO A 278 2.24 -19.42 -9.75
C PRO A 278 3.24 -19.41 -10.95
N PRO A 279 3.08 -20.28 -11.97
CA PRO A 279 1.96 -21.19 -12.20
C PRO A 279 2.23 -22.69 -11.92
N SER A 280 3.32 -23.15 -11.28
CA SER A 280 3.65 -24.55 -11.46
C SER A 280 4.43 -25.28 -10.37
N ARG A 281 4.38 -24.90 -9.11
CA ARG A 281 5.01 -25.74 -8.08
C ARG A 281 3.98 -26.16 -7.04
N ASP A 282 3.53 -27.42 -7.15
CA ASP A 282 2.79 -28.08 -6.09
C ASP A 282 3.64 -28.07 -4.80
N CYS A 283 3.04 -27.57 -3.72
CA CYS A 283 3.45 -27.93 -2.39
C CYS A 283 2.99 -29.37 -2.17
N GLY A 284 3.71 -30.32 -2.75
CA GLY A 284 3.45 -31.75 -2.64
C GLY A 284 3.50 -32.18 -1.19
N ARG A 285 2.69 -33.15 -0.85
CA ARG A 285 2.66 -33.83 0.44
C ARG A 285 4.06 -34.27 0.85
N ASP A 286 4.42 -33.89 2.07
CA ASP A 286 5.40 -34.52 2.97
C ASP A 286 6.44 -35.46 2.34
N ASP A 287 7.61 -34.94 2.11
CA ASP A 287 8.82 -35.77 2.21
C ASP A 287 9.24 -35.84 3.69
N ARG A 288 8.46 -36.52 4.52
CA ARG A 288 8.91 -37.05 5.78
C ARG A 288 9.24 -38.51 5.56
N VAL A 289 10.51 -38.79 5.84
CA VAL A 289 11.18 -40.07 6.02
C VAL A 289 12.09 -40.43 4.85
N PRO A 290 13.40 -40.53 5.08
CA PRO A 290 14.31 -41.28 4.21
C PRO A 290 14.01 -42.76 4.45
N GLN A 291 13.29 -43.37 3.54
CA GLN A 291 13.15 -44.81 3.50
C GLN A 291 14.32 -45.38 2.73
N GLU A 292 15.12 -46.19 3.41
CA GLU A 292 16.22 -46.95 2.86
C GLU A 292 15.82 -47.67 1.57
N THR A 293 16.59 -47.45 0.53
CA THR A 293 16.45 -48.07 -0.77
C THR A 293 16.81 -49.54 -0.70
N ILE A 294 15.82 -50.38 -1.00
CA ILE A 294 16.09 -51.76 -1.52
C ILE A 294 16.00 -51.68 -3.05
N PRO A 295 16.98 -52.16 -3.78
CA PRO A 295 16.95 -52.09 -5.25
C PRO A 295 16.05 -53.18 -5.80
N VAL A 296 15.07 -52.82 -6.59
CA VAL A 296 14.37 -53.71 -7.53
C VAL A 296 14.52 -53.10 -8.91
N GLU A 297 15.32 -53.79 -9.71
CA GLU A 297 15.32 -53.64 -11.17
C GLU A 297 13.93 -54.01 -11.71
N LEU A 298 13.39 -53.18 -12.61
CA LEU A 298 12.72 -53.67 -13.83
C LEU A 298 12.19 -52.51 -14.68
N ASP A 299 12.72 -52.52 -15.88
CA ASP A 299 12.15 -52.17 -17.20
C ASP A 299 11.52 -50.78 -17.45
N GLN A 300 12.19 -50.14 -18.38
CA GLN A 300 11.84 -48.99 -19.17
C GLN A 300 10.55 -49.20 -19.96
N GLU A 301 9.62 -48.27 -19.87
CA GLU A 301 8.86 -47.78 -21.03
C GLU A 301 8.70 -46.28 -20.87
N GLU A 302 9.45 -45.53 -21.66
CA GLU A 302 9.27 -44.09 -21.89
C GLU A 302 7.99 -43.87 -22.71
N GLU A 303 6.92 -43.42 -22.09
CA GLU A 303 5.83 -42.75 -22.82
C GLU A 303 6.03 -41.23 -22.74
N ASP A 304 6.62 -40.70 -23.81
CA ASP A 304 6.61 -39.28 -24.14
C ASP A 304 5.16 -38.80 -24.30
N SER A 305 4.62 -38.18 -23.29
CA SER A 305 3.35 -37.42 -23.41
C SER A 305 3.65 -36.05 -24.01
N PRO A 306 3.15 -35.73 -25.21
CA PRO A 306 3.40 -34.43 -25.83
C PRO A 306 2.72 -33.31 -25.01
N LEU A 307 3.51 -32.35 -24.58
CA LEU A 307 3.13 -31.16 -23.81
C LEU A 307 2.06 -30.27 -24.47
N ILE A 308 1.67 -30.59 -25.70
CA ILE A 308 0.61 -29.87 -26.44
C ILE A 308 -0.31 -30.91 -27.09
N SER A 309 -1.55 -30.99 -26.60
CA SER A 309 -2.58 -31.80 -27.26
C SER A 309 -2.96 -31.15 -28.60
N TRP A 310 -2.63 -31.83 -29.73
CA TRP A 310 -3.02 -31.39 -31.09
C TRP A 310 -4.53 -31.20 -31.22
N GLN A 311 -5.33 -31.89 -30.44
CA GLN A 311 -6.80 -31.72 -30.38
C GLN A 311 -7.18 -30.35 -29.82
N GLY A 312 -6.47 -29.85 -28.77
CA GLY A 312 -6.68 -28.50 -28.24
C GLY A 312 -6.31 -27.40 -29.24
N VAL A 313 -5.21 -27.60 -29.99
CA VAL A 313 -4.77 -26.66 -31.02
C VAL A 313 -5.77 -26.61 -32.18
N LEU A 314 -6.27 -27.74 -32.65
CA LEU A 314 -7.26 -27.83 -33.73
C LEU A 314 -8.61 -27.20 -33.31
N MET A 315 -9.07 -27.43 -32.07
CA MET A 315 -10.28 -26.77 -31.56
C MET A 315 -10.13 -25.26 -31.48
N GLY A 316 -9.00 -24.77 -30.96
CA GLY A 316 -8.74 -23.32 -30.89
C GLY A 316 -8.69 -22.67 -32.25
N TYR A 317 -8.04 -23.32 -33.22
CA TYR A 317 -7.96 -22.83 -34.60
C TYR A 317 -9.32 -22.83 -35.31
N GLY A 318 -10.12 -23.91 -35.10
CA GLY A 318 -11.48 -24.01 -35.67
C GLY A 318 -12.42 -22.94 -35.15
N CYS A 319 -12.44 -22.72 -33.82
CA CYS A 319 -13.25 -21.65 -33.20
C CYS A 319 -12.82 -20.25 -33.66
N GLY A 320 -11.51 -19.99 -33.74
CA GLY A 320 -10.98 -18.71 -34.21
C GLY A 320 -11.36 -18.41 -35.66
N LEU A 321 -11.33 -19.41 -36.54
CA LEU A 321 -11.69 -19.27 -37.94
C LEU A 321 -13.19 -18.98 -38.12
N VAL A 322 -14.05 -19.66 -37.39
CA VAL A 322 -15.51 -19.44 -37.42
C VAL A 322 -15.86 -18.02 -36.94
N ILE A 323 -15.25 -17.60 -35.82
CA ILE A 323 -15.49 -16.25 -35.28
C ILE A 323 -14.96 -15.19 -36.26
N GLY A 324 -13.76 -15.37 -36.82
CA GLY A 324 -13.16 -14.45 -37.77
C GLY A 324 -14.02 -14.27 -39.03
N VAL A 325 -14.48 -15.37 -39.63
CA VAL A 325 -15.36 -15.34 -40.81
C VAL A 325 -16.72 -14.70 -40.48
N SER A 326 -17.28 -14.99 -39.31
CA SER A 326 -18.54 -14.38 -38.88
C SER A 326 -18.44 -12.87 -38.71
N VAL A 327 -17.33 -12.40 -38.09
CA VAL A 327 -17.07 -10.96 -37.93
C VAL A 327 -16.93 -10.27 -39.33
N ILE A 328 -16.13 -10.88 -40.22
CA ILE A 328 -15.98 -10.35 -41.60
C ILE A 328 -17.33 -10.30 -42.30
N TYR A 329 -18.16 -11.35 -42.20
CA TYR A 329 -19.49 -11.40 -42.80
C TYR A 329 -20.40 -10.32 -42.22
N ILE A 330 -20.41 -10.11 -40.91
CA ILE A 330 -21.18 -9.04 -40.26
C ILE A 330 -20.70 -7.67 -40.73
N MET A 331 -19.39 -7.44 -40.77
CA MET A 331 -18.83 -6.17 -41.27
C MET A 331 -19.19 -5.92 -42.72
N TRP A 332 -19.20 -6.95 -43.54
CA TRP A 332 -19.60 -6.85 -44.94
C TRP A 332 -21.11 -6.60 -45.12
N SER A 333 -21.95 -7.28 -44.36
CA SER A 333 -23.40 -7.17 -44.43
C SER A 333 -23.94 -5.85 -43.85
N THR A 334 -23.29 -5.33 -42.81
CA THR A 334 -23.71 -4.10 -42.10
C THR A 334 -22.99 -2.85 -42.59
N GLN A 335 -21.95 -2.99 -43.42
CA GLN A 335 -21.06 -1.89 -43.85
C GLN A 335 -20.51 -1.01 -42.70
N TYR A 336 -20.42 -1.57 -41.53
CA TYR A 336 -19.89 -0.90 -40.32
C TYR A 336 -18.63 -1.62 -39.84
N PRO A 337 -17.53 -0.90 -39.54
CA PRO A 337 -17.36 0.56 -39.49
C PRO A 337 -17.09 1.18 -40.88
N ALA A 338 -17.42 2.45 -41.06
CA ALA A 338 -17.41 3.18 -42.33
C ALA A 338 -16.06 3.23 -43.08
N TRP A 339 -14.93 2.88 -42.45
CA TRP A 339 -13.62 2.77 -43.10
C TRP A 339 -13.48 1.49 -43.93
N PHE A 340 -14.23 0.45 -43.61
CA PHE A 340 -14.18 -0.85 -44.31
C PHE A 340 -14.79 -0.77 -45.73
N SER A 341 -15.83 0.06 -45.95
CA SER A 341 -16.44 0.29 -47.25
C SER A 341 -15.50 1.03 -48.23
N ARG A 342 -14.43 1.68 -47.77
CA ARG A 342 -13.47 2.40 -48.64
C ARG A 342 -12.38 1.49 -49.22
N ILE A 343 -12.26 0.26 -48.75
CA ILE A 343 -11.24 -0.70 -49.26
C ILE A 343 -11.69 -1.37 -50.56
N HIS A 344 -13.01 -1.39 -50.86
CA HIS A 344 -13.58 -2.01 -52.05
C HIS A 344 -13.87 -1.03 -53.20
N ALA A 345 -13.43 0.22 -53.09
CA ALA A 345 -13.62 1.26 -54.12
C ALA A 345 -12.32 1.62 -54.87
N TYR A 346 -11.33 0.68 -54.91
CA TYR A 346 -10.13 0.76 -55.74
C TYR A 346 -9.99 -0.50 -56.58
#